data_9b7ae58141d4268792039eb03d25b32b
#
_entry.id   9b7ae58141d4268792039eb03d25b32b
#
_cell.length_a   1.000
_cell.length_b   1.000
_cell.length_c   1.000
_cell.angle_alpha   90.00
_cell.angle_beta   90.00
_cell.angle_gamma   90.00
#
_symmetry.space_group_name_H-M   'P 1'
#
loop_
_entity.id
_entity.type
_entity.pdbx_description
1 polymer ?
#
loop_
_entity_poly.entity_id
_entity_poly.type
_entity_poly.pdbx_seq_one_letter_code
_entity_poly.pdbx_strand_id
1 'polypeptide(L)'
;MIIVLKQGTQKQDIDRLTDMLTGKGLNVNPMFGSDLTILGLIGDTSQVDPSQIESFRCVERIMKVAEPFKKANRMFHPEPTTVQVGDTVVGGKKLTVMAGPCSVESKEQITYVAREVKKAGATVLRGGAFKPRTSPYAFQGLKYEGLALLEEARAATGLPIVTEIMSPYDIETFDEKVDCIQVGARNMQNFDLLRLLGQTRKPILLKRGLSATVEEWLMSAEYIMSGGNPNVILCERGIRTYETYTRNTLDLSAVLAVKRLSHLPVVVDPSHATGKFWMVEPLARAAIAVGADGVMIEVHNDPAHALCDGAQSIKPELFAEVMDDIRKIAAVVGREI
;
A
#
# COMPACT_ATOMS: atom_id res chain seq x y z
N MET A 1 -15.66 0.26 19.22
CA MET A 1 -16.92 1.03 19.29
C MET A 1 -16.66 2.41 18.73
N ILE A 2 -17.61 2.99 18.02
CA ILE A 2 -17.53 4.38 17.52
C ILE A 2 -18.72 5.15 18.05
N ILE A 3 -18.45 6.37 18.53
CA ILE A 3 -19.47 7.32 18.94
C ILE A 3 -19.52 8.43 17.87
N VAL A 4 -20.67 8.61 17.28
CA VAL A 4 -20.93 9.69 16.34
C VAL A 4 -21.50 10.87 17.12
N LEU A 5 -20.88 12.05 16.95
CA LEU A 5 -21.31 13.27 17.63
C LEU A 5 -22.19 14.12 16.69
N LYS A 6 -23.11 14.84 17.28
CA LYS A 6 -23.96 15.80 16.54
C LYS A 6 -23.11 16.92 15.94
N GLN A 7 -23.50 17.39 14.78
CA GLN A 7 -22.86 18.55 14.16
C GLN A 7 -22.86 19.78 15.07
N GLY A 8 -21.71 20.46 15.14
CA GLY A 8 -21.57 21.64 16.00
C GLY A 8 -21.33 21.34 17.49
N THR A 9 -21.03 20.09 17.85
CA THR A 9 -20.69 19.73 19.24
C THR A 9 -19.51 20.55 19.74
N GLN A 10 -19.68 21.18 20.91
CA GLN A 10 -18.65 22.03 21.51
C GLN A 10 -17.48 21.20 22.04
N LYS A 11 -16.27 21.78 21.98
CA LYS A 11 -15.05 21.11 22.44
C LYS A 11 -15.14 20.62 23.89
N GLN A 12 -15.77 21.41 24.76
CA GLN A 12 -15.95 21.04 26.17
C GLN A 12 -16.76 19.75 26.38
N ASP A 13 -17.77 19.50 25.52
CA ASP A 13 -18.56 18.26 25.60
C ASP A 13 -17.76 17.07 25.08
N ILE A 14 -16.92 17.29 24.05
CA ILE A 14 -16.00 16.27 23.55
C ILE A 14 -14.99 15.89 24.61
N ASP A 15 -14.37 16.88 25.27
CA ASP A 15 -13.37 16.68 26.32
C ASP A 15 -13.99 15.91 27.49
N ARG A 16 -15.19 16.31 27.98
CA ARG A 16 -15.89 15.61 29.06
C ARG A 16 -16.20 14.14 28.75
N LEU A 17 -16.67 13.88 27.54
CA LEU A 17 -16.97 12.50 27.11
C LEU A 17 -15.67 11.69 26.98
N THR A 18 -14.62 12.29 26.44
CA THR A 18 -13.30 11.67 26.33
C THR A 18 -12.71 11.32 27.70
N ASP A 19 -12.75 12.24 28.65
CA ASP A 19 -12.24 12.03 30.00
C ASP A 19 -12.98 10.89 30.73
N MET A 20 -14.30 10.85 30.61
CA MET A 20 -15.12 9.78 31.18
C MET A 20 -14.74 8.41 30.59
N LEU A 21 -14.53 8.32 29.29
CA LEU A 21 -14.18 7.07 28.60
C LEU A 21 -12.73 6.64 28.90
N THR A 22 -11.80 7.61 28.95
CA THR A 22 -10.41 7.37 29.33
C THR A 22 -10.30 6.91 30.79
N GLY A 23 -11.09 7.47 31.69
CA GLY A 23 -11.18 7.03 33.07
C GLY A 23 -11.67 5.58 33.23
N LYS A 24 -12.31 5.01 32.24
CA LYS A 24 -12.69 3.60 32.13
C LYS A 24 -11.63 2.70 31.45
N GLY A 25 -10.44 3.22 31.21
CA GLY A 25 -9.33 2.46 30.63
C GLY A 25 -9.39 2.33 29.10
N LEU A 26 -10.23 3.13 28.44
CA LEU A 26 -10.30 3.15 26.98
C LEU A 26 -9.36 4.20 26.39
N ASN A 27 -8.75 3.87 25.27
CA ASN A 27 -8.09 4.86 24.43
C ASN A 27 -9.13 5.48 23.49
N VAL A 28 -9.32 6.79 23.59
CA VAL A 28 -10.29 7.55 22.79
C VAL A 28 -9.54 8.30 21.70
N ASN A 29 -9.88 8.05 20.45
CA ASN A 29 -9.30 8.72 19.29
C ASN A 29 -10.35 9.63 18.64
N PRO A 30 -10.34 10.95 18.90
CA PRO A 30 -11.24 11.89 18.26
C PRO A 30 -10.79 12.15 16.81
N MET A 31 -11.76 12.12 15.90
CA MET A 31 -11.56 12.35 14.47
C MET A 31 -12.55 13.41 13.99
N PHE A 32 -12.00 14.48 13.39
CA PHE A 32 -12.75 15.64 12.96
C PHE A 32 -12.82 15.61 11.42
N GLY A 33 -13.99 15.28 10.88
CA GLY A 33 -14.29 15.45 9.45
C GLY A 33 -14.95 16.80 9.16
N SER A 34 -15.18 17.09 7.87
CA SER A 34 -15.85 18.34 7.44
C SER A 34 -17.25 18.50 8.04
N ASP A 35 -18.02 17.42 8.12
CA ASP A 35 -19.42 17.44 8.53
C ASP A 35 -19.72 16.53 9.74
N LEU A 36 -18.74 15.74 10.15
CA LEU A 36 -18.93 14.71 11.17
C LEU A 36 -17.74 14.63 12.12
N THR A 37 -18.02 14.66 13.41
CA THR A 37 -17.02 14.34 14.46
C THR A 37 -17.34 12.98 15.05
N ILE A 38 -16.33 12.11 15.11
CA ILE A 38 -16.48 10.79 15.71
C ILE A 38 -15.41 10.54 16.78
N LEU A 39 -15.76 9.75 17.80
CA LEU A 39 -14.82 9.24 18.80
C LEU A 39 -14.65 7.73 18.57
N GLY A 40 -13.48 7.32 18.16
CA GLY A 40 -13.11 5.92 18.04
C GLY A 40 -12.61 5.37 19.39
N LEU A 41 -13.27 4.35 19.93
CA LEU A 41 -12.88 3.70 21.17
C LEU A 41 -12.06 2.45 20.89
N ILE A 42 -10.85 2.41 21.44
CA ILE A 42 -9.92 1.29 21.37
C ILE A 42 -9.69 0.74 22.77
N GLY A 43 -9.86 -0.56 22.95
CA GLY A 43 -9.77 -1.24 24.24
C GLY A 43 -10.98 -2.14 24.49
N ASP A 44 -11.10 -2.65 25.71
CA ASP A 44 -12.24 -3.49 26.10
C ASP A 44 -13.51 -2.64 26.34
N THR A 45 -14.32 -2.52 25.29
CA THR A 45 -15.57 -1.77 25.34
C THR A 45 -16.73 -2.55 26.00
N SER A 46 -16.51 -3.78 26.47
CA SER A 46 -17.54 -4.56 27.17
C SER A 46 -17.93 -3.95 28.52
N GLN A 47 -17.01 -3.19 29.13
CA GLN A 47 -17.18 -2.48 30.42
C GLN A 47 -17.95 -1.16 30.29
N VAL A 48 -18.31 -0.77 29.07
CA VAL A 48 -18.99 0.51 28.83
C VAL A 48 -20.47 0.27 28.55
N ASP A 49 -21.30 0.82 29.40
CA ASP A 49 -22.75 0.85 29.19
C ASP A 49 -23.10 1.87 28.09
N PRO A 50 -23.61 1.40 26.92
CA PRO A 50 -24.02 2.29 25.84
C PRO A 50 -25.00 3.38 26.28
N SER A 51 -25.91 3.08 27.20
CA SER A 51 -26.90 4.03 27.70
C SER A 51 -26.26 5.24 28.40
N GLN A 52 -25.11 5.04 29.08
CA GLN A 52 -24.34 6.15 29.63
C GLN A 52 -23.82 7.11 28.60
N ILE A 53 -23.33 6.55 27.48
CA ILE A 53 -22.82 7.36 26.36
C ILE A 53 -23.97 8.08 25.66
N GLU A 54 -25.08 7.39 25.42
CA GLU A 54 -26.29 7.97 24.78
C GLU A 54 -26.93 9.08 25.62
N SER A 55 -26.69 9.10 26.93
CA SER A 55 -27.18 10.18 27.82
C SER A 55 -26.51 11.53 27.56
N PHE A 56 -25.33 11.55 26.92
CA PHE A 56 -24.67 12.79 26.55
C PHE A 56 -25.42 13.45 25.37
N ARG A 57 -25.84 14.68 25.56
CA ARG A 57 -26.63 15.44 24.55
C ARG A 57 -25.90 15.61 23.21
N CYS A 58 -24.58 15.60 23.23
CA CYS A 58 -23.72 15.71 22.06
C CYS A 58 -23.63 14.41 21.23
N VAL A 59 -24.04 13.28 21.78
CA VAL A 59 -24.02 11.99 21.08
C VAL A 59 -25.24 11.90 20.16
N GLU A 60 -24.98 11.56 18.89
CA GLU A 60 -26.00 11.29 17.89
C GLU A 60 -26.36 9.79 17.90
N ARG A 61 -25.32 8.93 17.82
CA ARG A 61 -25.48 7.47 17.81
C ARG A 61 -24.20 6.74 18.21
N ILE A 62 -24.33 5.50 18.60
CA ILE A 62 -23.23 4.58 18.89
C ILE A 62 -23.25 3.45 17.84
N MET A 63 -22.03 3.09 17.36
CA MET A 63 -21.86 2.00 16.41
C MET A 63 -20.87 0.97 16.95
N LYS A 64 -21.25 -0.29 16.93
CA LYS A 64 -20.30 -1.38 17.21
C LYS A 64 -19.52 -1.68 15.92
N VAL A 65 -18.20 -1.73 16.03
CA VAL A 65 -17.32 -2.12 14.93
C VAL A 65 -17.02 -3.60 15.07
N ALA A 66 -17.44 -4.36 14.08
CA ALA A 66 -17.25 -5.81 14.05
C ALA A 66 -15.81 -6.18 13.64
N GLU A 67 -15.20 -5.39 12.76
CA GLU A 67 -13.87 -5.66 12.21
C GLU A 67 -12.79 -5.56 13.31
N PRO A 68 -11.80 -6.49 13.32
CA PRO A 68 -10.74 -6.52 14.32
C PRO A 68 -9.71 -5.39 14.17
N PHE A 69 -9.52 -4.85 12.96
CA PHE A 69 -8.65 -3.69 12.70
C PHE A 69 -9.37 -2.38 12.99
N LYS A 70 -8.66 -1.40 13.56
CA LYS A 70 -9.22 -0.11 14.01
C LYS A 70 -8.60 1.07 13.27
N LYS A 71 -7.27 1.21 13.32
CA LYS A 71 -6.55 2.30 12.65
C LYS A 71 -6.68 2.23 11.12
N ALA A 72 -6.67 1.03 10.55
CA ALA A 72 -6.86 0.80 9.12
C ALA A 72 -8.34 0.85 8.69
N ASN A 73 -9.29 0.96 9.63
CA ASN A 73 -10.72 0.88 9.35
C ASN A 73 -11.29 2.25 8.94
N ARG A 74 -12.03 2.28 7.81
CA ARG A 74 -12.68 3.50 7.31
C ARG A 74 -13.68 4.10 8.29
N MET A 75 -14.30 3.29 9.15
CA MET A 75 -15.22 3.81 10.17
C MET A 75 -14.51 4.69 11.22
N PHE A 76 -13.22 4.43 11.48
CA PHE A 76 -12.38 5.25 12.37
C PHE A 76 -11.69 6.40 11.63
N HIS A 77 -11.57 6.32 10.32
CA HIS A 77 -10.98 7.35 9.48
C HIS A 77 -11.78 7.45 8.17
N PRO A 78 -12.89 8.22 8.14
CA PRO A 78 -13.81 8.26 7.00
C PRO A 78 -13.19 8.76 5.69
N GLU A 79 -12.29 9.74 5.78
CA GLU A 79 -11.62 10.34 4.63
C GLU A 79 -10.54 9.42 4.05
N PRO A 80 -10.39 9.34 2.72
CA PRO A 80 -9.30 8.61 2.10
C PRO A 80 -7.94 9.14 2.54
N THR A 81 -7.02 8.23 2.88
CA THR A 81 -5.64 8.60 3.19
C THR A 81 -4.83 8.76 1.91
N THR A 82 -4.00 9.79 1.88
CA THR A 82 -2.95 9.96 0.89
C THR A 82 -1.59 9.72 1.52
N VAL A 83 -0.69 9.08 0.77
CA VAL A 83 0.65 8.75 1.24
C VAL A 83 1.69 9.38 0.32
N GLN A 84 2.60 10.18 0.90
CA GLN A 84 3.66 10.84 0.16
C GLN A 84 4.85 9.89 -0.05
N VAL A 85 5.28 9.71 -1.30
CA VAL A 85 6.46 8.93 -1.69
C VAL A 85 7.37 9.83 -2.54
N GLY A 86 8.41 10.40 -1.96
CA GLY A 86 9.16 11.46 -2.61
C GLY A 86 8.24 12.62 -3.03
N ASP A 87 8.23 12.96 -4.30
CA ASP A 87 7.35 14.00 -4.87
C ASP A 87 5.98 13.47 -5.33
N THR A 88 5.74 12.17 -5.19
CA THR A 88 4.50 11.51 -5.64
C THR A 88 3.54 11.30 -4.47
N VAL A 89 2.24 11.60 -4.70
CA VAL A 89 1.16 11.35 -3.73
C VAL A 89 0.35 10.14 -4.18
N VAL A 90 0.38 9.07 -3.40
CA VAL A 90 -0.43 7.86 -3.62
C VAL A 90 -1.79 8.01 -2.94
N GLY A 91 -2.88 7.69 -3.64
CA GLY A 91 -4.25 7.82 -3.11
C GLY A 91 -4.93 9.16 -3.39
N GLY A 92 -4.20 10.14 -4.00
CA GLY A 92 -4.74 11.42 -4.46
C GLY A 92 -5.49 11.30 -5.79
N LYS A 93 -5.80 12.44 -6.40
CA LYS A 93 -6.49 12.51 -7.71
C LYS A 93 -5.66 11.91 -8.84
N LYS A 94 -4.32 12.07 -8.77
CA LYS A 94 -3.40 11.48 -9.73
C LYS A 94 -3.14 10.01 -9.41
N LEU A 95 -3.11 9.19 -10.46
CA LEU A 95 -2.72 7.80 -10.37
C LEU A 95 -1.20 7.67 -10.17
N THR A 96 -0.80 6.71 -9.36
CA THR A 96 0.61 6.37 -9.17
C THR A 96 0.99 5.20 -10.06
N VAL A 97 2.07 5.35 -10.84
CA VAL A 97 2.62 4.26 -11.64
C VAL A 97 4.03 3.94 -11.16
N MET A 98 4.17 2.77 -10.54
CA MET A 98 5.43 2.24 -10.04
C MET A 98 5.99 1.29 -11.10
N ALA A 99 7.09 1.65 -11.77
CA ALA A 99 7.63 0.86 -12.86
C ALA A 99 9.15 0.67 -12.74
N GLY A 100 9.65 -0.46 -13.23
CA GLY A 100 11.07 -0.81 -13.20
C GLY A 100 11.29 -2.32 -13.16
N PRO A 101 12.55 -2.80 -13.12
CA PRO A 101 12.85 -4.22 -13.21
C PRO A 101 12.46 -5.00 -11.95
N CYS A 102 12.19 -6.31 -12.12
CA CYS A 102 12.00 -7.21 -10.99
C CYS A 102 13.21 -7.15 -10.04
N SER A 103 14.39 -7.22 -10.60
CA SER A 103 15.67 -7.17 -9.90
C SER A 103 16.59 -6.12 -10.51
N VAL A 104 17.33 -5.42 -9.66
CA VAL A 104 18.49 -4.65 -10.10
C VAL A 104 19.61 -5.62 -10.42
N GLU A 105 20.10 -5.60 -11.68
CA GLU A 105 21.06 -6.58 -12.21
C GLU A 105 22.38 -5.94 -12.58
N SER A 106 22.37 -4.70 -13.05
CA SER A 106 23.57 -3.88 -13.34
C SER A 106 23.22 -2.40 -13.36
N LYS A 107 24.25 -1.57 -13.35
CA LYS A 107 24.12 -0.10 -13.52
C LYS A 107 23.47 0.27 -14.85
N GLU A 108 23.89 -0.36 -15.92
CA GLU A 108 23.41 -0.12 -17.28
C GLU A 108 21.91 -0.44 -17.36
N GLN A 109 21.50 -1.62 -16.85
CA GLN A 109 20.11 -2.07 -16.85
C GLN A 109 19.21 -1.09 -16.09
N ILE A 110 19.53 -0.80 -14.81
CA ILE A 110 18.64 0.02 -13.99
C ILE A 110 18.58 1.47 -14.48
N THR A 111 19.70 2.03 -14.93
CA THR A 111 19.74 3.42 -15.44
C THR A 111 18.94 3.56 -16.72
N TYR A 112 19.09 2.60 -17.65
CA TYR A 112 18.33 2.59 -18.89
C TYR A 112 16.83 2.46 -18.61
N VAL A 113 16.42 1.45 -17.85
CA VAL A 113 15.01 1.21 -17.53
C VAL A 113 14.40 2.41 -16.80
N ALA A 114 15.10 2.99 -15.82
CA ALA A 114 14.62 4.16 -15.08
C ALA A 114 14.35 5.36 -15.98
N ARG A 115 15.22 5.63 -16.96
CA ARG A 115 15.02 6.71 -17.93
C ARG A 115 13.81 6.46 -18.84
N GLU A 116 13.69 5.25 -19.38
CA GLU A 116 12.59 4.91 -20.27
C GLU A 116 11.23 4.91 -19.56
N VAL A 117 11.15 4.36 -18.34
CA VAL A 117 9.88 4.40 -17.59
C VAL A 117 9.52 5.84 -17.16
N LYS A 118 10.50 6.68 -16.81
CA LYS A 118 10.28 8.11 -16.53
C LYS A 118 9.72 8.83 -17.74
N LYS A 119 10.33 8.63 -18.90
CA LYS A 119 9.90 9.22 -20.18
C LYS A 119 8.46 8.82 -20.54
N ALA A 120 8.07 7.58 -20.28
CA ALA A 120 6.72 7.09 -20.52
C ALA A 120 5.71 7.62 -19.47
N GLY A 121 6.16 8.14 -18.33
CA GLY A 121 5.30 8.75 -17.31
C GLY A 121 5.16 7.96 -16.00
N ALA A 122 6.06 7.04 -15.71
CA ALA A 122 6.16 6.46 -14.38
C ALA A 122 6.44 7.55 -13.33
N THR A 123 5.88 7.39 -12.14
CA THR A 123 6.00 8.33 -11.03
C THR A 123 6.88 7.81 -9.89
N VAL A 124 7.14 6.50 -9.85
CA VAL A 124 7.99 5.85 -8.86
C VAL A 124 8.82 4.77 -9.56
N LEU A 125 10.13 4.71 -9.26
CA LEU A 125 11.00 3.63 -9.71
C LEU A 125 10.87 2.44 -8.73
N ARG A 126 10.51 1.27 -9.26
CA ARG A 126 10.58 0.02 -8.50
C ARG A 126 11.77 -0.83 -8.98
N GLY A 127 12.42 -1.50 -8.05
CA GLY A 127 13.51 -2.45 -8.36
C GLY A 127 13.88 -3.24 -7.11
N GLY A 128 14.03 -4.56 -7.23
CA GLY A 128 14.44 -5.40 -6.11
C GLY A 128 15.96 -5.42 -5.96
N ALA A 129 16.49 -4.85 -4.89
CA ALA A 129 17.90 -4.98 -4.52
C ALA A 129 18.18 -6.32 -3.81
N PHE A 130 17.24 -6.76 -2.99
CA PHE A 130 17.22 -8.06 -2.32
C PHE A 130 16.10 -8.93 -2.91
N LYS A 131 16.34 -10.24 -3.05
CA LYS A 131 15.37 -11.15 -3.69
C LYS A 131 15.03 -12.35 -2.77
N PRO A 132 13.75 -12.50 -2.38
CA PRO A 132 13.30 -13.69 -1.66
C PRO A 132 13.17 -14.86 -2.63
N ARG A 133 14.14 -15.79 -2.62
CA ARG A 133 14.15 -16.93 -3.54
C ARG A 133 13.84 -18.22 -2.81
N THR A 134 13.02 -19.07 -3.42
CA THR A 134 12.74 -20.40 -2.90
C THR A 134 13.98 -21.31 -3.00
N SER A 135 14.78 -21.12 -4.08
CA SER A 135 16.05 -21.85 -4.24
C SER A 135 17.22 -21.00 -3.74
N PRO A 136 18.11 -21.53 -2.90
CA PRO A 136 19.31 -20.83 -2.45
C PRO A 136 20.33 -20.63 -3.58
N TYR A 137 20.20 -21.34 -4.68
CA TYR A 137 21.08 -21.24 -5.87
C TYR A 137 20.63 -20.22 -6.88
N ALA A 138 19.41 -19.69 -6.74
CA ALA A 138 18.92 -18.61 -7.60
C ALA A 138 19.58 -17.28 -7.25
N PHE A 139 19.56 -16.32 -8.20
CA PHE A 139 20.06 -14.98 -7.97
C PHE A 139 19.38 -14.30 -6.78
N GLN A 140 20.17 -13.89 -5.79
CA GLN A 140 19.69 -13.34 -4.51
C GLN A 140 19.54 -11.82 -4.50
N GLY A 141 19.79 -11.16 -5.63
CA GLY A 141 19.89 -9.69 -5.75
C GLY A 141 21.30 -9.19 -5.45
N LEU A 142 21.58 -7.96 -5.85
CA LEU A 142 22.86 -7.28 -5.60
C LEU A 142 22.97 -6.69 -4.18
N LYS A 143 21.90 -6.80 -3.40
CA LYS A 143 21.83 -6.35 -2.00
C LYS A 143 22.18 -4.86 -1.87
N TYR A 144 23.16 -4.50 -1.03
CA TYR A 144 23.54 -3.12 -0.79
C TYR A 144 24.11 -2.41 -2.03
N GLU A 145 24.79 -3.13 -2.92
CA GLU A 145 25.19 -2.61 -4.22
C GLU A 145 23.96 -2.24 -5.05
N GLY A 146 22.92 -3.10 -5.05
CA GLY A 146 21.66 -2.81 -5.72
C GLY A 146 20.94 -1.56 -5.16
N LEU A 147 21.03 -1.30 -3.85
CA LEU A 147 20.53 -0.06 -3.26
C LEU A 147 21.30 1.16 -3.77
N ALA A 148 22.64 1.10 -3.84
CA ALA A 148 23.46 2.17 -4.37
C ALA A 148 23.13 2.47 -5.85
N LEU A 149 22.92 1.43 -6.67
CA LEU A 149 22.52 1.58 -8.06
C LEU A 149 21.12 2.21 -8.20
N LEU A 150 20.18 1.90 -7.30
CA LEU A 150 18.88 2.57 -7.26
C LEU A 150 19.02 4.05 -6.90
N GLU A 151 19.89 4.41 -5.95
CA GLU A 151 20.17 5.81 -5.61
C GLU A 151 20.75 6.58 -6.79
N GLU A 152 21.67 5.98 -7.55
CA GLU A 152 22.20 6.57 -8.80
C GLU A 152 21.10 6.76 -9.85
N ALA A 153 20.22 5.79 -10.02
CA ALA A 153 19.10 5.87 -10.95
C ALA A 153 18.10 6.96 -10.52
N ARG A 154 17.82 7.11 -9.20
CA ARG A 154 17.04 8.22 -8.63
C ARG A 154 17.68 9.56 -8.94
N ALA A 155 18.98 9.71 -8.70
CA ALA A 155 19.69 10.95 -8.98
C ALA A 155 19.65 11.34 -10.47
N ALA A 156 19.66 10.34 -11.37
CA ALA A 156 19.61 10.55 -12.82
C ALA A 156 18.22 10.87 -13.38
N THR A 157 17.13 10.48 -12.66
CA THR A 157 15.77 10.57 -13.17
C THR A 157 14.83 11.41 -12.32
N GLY A 158 15.16 11.63 -11.05
CA GLY A 158 14.27 12.23 -10.06
C GLY A 158 13.11 11.32 -9.61
N LEU A 159 13.06 10.04 -10.04
CA LEU A 159 12.03 9.11 -9.59
C LEU A 159 12.31 8.65 -8.16
N PRO A 160 11.36 8.78 -7.22
CA PRO A 160 11.50 8.17 -5.90
C PRO A 160 11.55 6.64 -6.00
N ILE A 161 12.22 6.01 -5.04
CA ILE A 161 12.52 4.57 -5.05
C ILE A 161 11.54 3.80 -4.15
N VAL A 162 10.98 2.70 -4.67
CA VAL A 162 10.37 1.64 -3.87
C VAL A 162 11.14 0.33 -4.05
N THR A 163 11.60 -0.29 -2.96
CA THR A 163 12.31 -1.57 -2.99
C THR A 163 11.98 -2.42 -1.78
N GLU A 164 12.12 -3.75 -1.92
CA GLU A 164 11.71 -4.74 -0.92
C GLU A 164 12.75 -4.92 0.16
N ILE A 165 12.32 -4.79 1.42
CA ILE A 165 13.11 -5.17 2.59
C ILE A 165 12.90 -6.65 2.91
N MET A 166 13.98 -7.35 3.27
CA MET A 166 13.97 -8.76 3.60
C MET A 166 14.17 -9.04 5.09
N SER A 167 14.90 -8.17 5.78
CA SER A 167 15.33 -8.37 7.14
C SER A 167 15.07 -7.13 8.01
N PRO A 168 14.64 -7.30 9.26
CA PRO A 168 14.55 -6.17 10.19
C PRO A 168 15.90 -5.51 10.49
N TYR A 169 17.02 -6.19 10.27
CA TYR A 169 18.37 -5.61 10.45
C TYR A 169 18.72 -4.55 9.40
N ASP A 170 17.98 -4.49 8.29
CA ASP A 170 18.23 -3.54 7.20
C ASP A 170 17.38 -2.26 7.33
N ILE A 171 16.52 -2.14 8.36
CA ILE A 171 15.55 -1.02 8.48
C ILE A 171 16.25 0.33 8.47
N GLU A 172 17.33 0.50 9.22
CA GLU A 172 18.08 1.76 9.28
C GLU A 172 18.63 2.16 7.91
N THR A 173 19.24 1.20 7.18
CA THR A 173 19.74 1.42 5.82
C THR A 173 18.61 1.79 4.85
N PHE A 174 17.44 1.15 4.97
CA PHE A 174 16.29 1.45 4.12
C PHE A 174 15.67 2.81 4.48
N ASP A 175 15.60 3.15 5.76
CA ASP A 175 15.09 4.45 6.20
C ASP A 175 15.95 5.62 5.66
N GLU A 176 17.26 5.40 5.52
CA GLU A 176 18.18 6.38 4.92
C GLU A 176 18.06 6.44 3.39
N LYS A 177 18.07 5.29 2.71
CA LYS A 177 18.36 5.20 1.27
C LYS A 177 17.14 5.19 0.35
N VAL A 178 15.95 4.75 0.82
CA VAL A 178 14.78 4.59 -0.05
C VAL A 178 13.66 5.56 0.30
N ASP A 179 12.73 5.75 -0.61
CA ASP A 179 11.60 6.67 -0.43
C ASP A 179 10.34 5.93 0.03
N CYS A 180 10.23 4.64 -0.27
CA CYS A 180 9.15 3.76 0.15
C CYS A 180 9.69 2.34 0.37
N ILE A 181 9.40 1.75 1.52
CA ILE A 181 9.84 0.39 1.86
C ILE A 181 8.74 -0.60 1.45
N GLN A 182 9.07 -1.56 0.57
CA GLN A 182 8.13 -2.62 0.22
C GLN A 182 8.27 -3.80 1.18
N VAL A 183 7.15 -4.25 1.72
CA VAL A 183 7.01 -5.54 2.39
C VAL A 183 6.45 -6.54 1.37
N GLY A 184 7.25 -7.54 1.02
CA GLY A 184 6.87 -8.57 0.07
C GLY A 184 5.75 -9.48 0.60
N ALA A 185 5.03 -10.14 -0.31
CA ALA A 185 3.90 -11.01 0.03
C ALA A 185 4.25 -12.14 1.02
N ARG A 186 5.49 -12.63 0.98
CA ARG A 186 5.97 -13.67 1.92
C ARG A 186 6.23 -13.13 3.33
N ASN A 187 6.44 -11.82 3.47
CA ASN A 187 6.67 -11.13 4.73
C ASN A 187 5.42 -10.38 5.26
N MET A 188 4.26 -10.52 4.61
CA MET A 188 3.03 -9.88 5.08
C MET A 188 2.67 -10.26 6.54
N GLN A 189 2.99 -11.47 6.95
CA GLN A 189 2.74 -11.98 8.30
C GLN A 189 4.01 -12.05 9.16
N ASN A 190 5.09 -11.41 8.75
CA ASN A 190 6.27 -11.23 9.59
C ASN A 190 6.01 -10.08 10.58
N PHE A 191 5.24 -10.36 11.62
CA PHE A 191 4.74 -9.34 12.56
C PHE A 191 5.87 -8.61 13.30
N ASP A 192 7.02 -9.25 13.52
CA ASP A 192 8.18 -8.58 14.10
C ASP A 192 8.73 -7.51 13.15
N LEU A 193 8.86 -7.83 11.86
CA LEU A 193 9.24 -6.85 10.84
C LEU A 193 8.19 -5.72 10.75
N LEU A 194 6.90 -6.05 10.71
CA LEU A 194 5.83 -5.06 10.62
C LEU A 194 5.82 -4.10 11.82
N ARG A 195 6.01 -4.63 13.03
CA ARG A 195 6.07 -3.84 14.26
C ARG A 195 7.24 -2.85 14.24
N LEU A 196 8.41 -3.27 13.77
CA LEU A 196 9.58 -2.40 13.65
C LEU A 196 9.41 -1.35 12.55
N LEU A 197 8.84 -1.72 11.39
CA LEU A 197 8.48 -0.77 10.32
C LEU A 197 7.43 0.25 10.78
N GLY A 198 6.60 -0.12 11.74
CA GLY A 198 5.69 0.82 12.40
C GLY A 198 6.38 1.94 13.17
N GLN A 199 7.66 1.80 13.52
CA GLN A 199 8.45 2.81 14.22
C GLN A 199 9.15 3.79 13.25
N THR A 200 9.25 3.45 11.97
CA THR A 200 9.78 4.36 10.94
C THR A 200 8.73 5.38 10.52
N ARG A 201 9.14 6.41 9.79
CA ARG A 201 8.23 7.37 9.13
C ARG A 201 8.14 7.17 7.62
N LYS A 202 8.92 6.24 7.08
CA LYS A 202 8.90 5.93 5.64
C LYS A 202 7.57 5.32 5.25
N PRO A 203 7.03 5.65 4.08
CA PRO A 203 5.90 4.95 3.51
C PRO A 203 6.18 3.45 3.37
N ILE A 204 5.19 2.63 3.68
CA ILE A 204 5.27 1.17 3.58
C ILE A 204 4.31 0.68 2.52
N LEU A 205 4.84 0.06 1.47
CA LEU A 205 4.03 -0.65 0.48
C LEU A 205 3.87 -2.10 0.92
N LEU A 206 2.69 -2.46 1.39
CA LEU A 206 2.38 -3.78 1.94
C LEU A 206 1.70 -4.66 0.88
N LYS A 207 2.43 -5.63 0.33
CA LYS A 207 1.88 -6.61 -0.62
C LYS A 207 1.03 -7.66 0.10
N ARG A 208 -0.14 -7.96 -0.48
CA ARG A 208 -1.03 -9.02 0.00
C ARG A 208 -0.32 -10.38 -0.05
N GLY A 209 -0.45 -11.16 1.00
CA GLY A 209 0.05 -12.54 1.08
C GLY A 209 -0.64 -13.45 0.07
N LEU A 210 0.07 -14.50 -0.34
CA LEU A 210 -0.37 -15.41 -1.42
C LEU A 210 -1.68 -16.15 -1.11
N SER A 211 -2.03 -16.31 0.15
CA SER A 211 -3.27 -16.98 0.61
C SER A 211 -3.98 -16.17 1.68
N ALA A 212 -3.72 -14.85 1.71
CA ALA A 212 -4.28 -13.96 2.72
C ALA A 212 -5.67 -13.47 2.33
N THR A 213 -6.60 -13.49 3.28
CA THR A 213 -7.88 -12.80 3.18
C THR A 213 -7.67 -11.28 3.18
N VAL A 214 -8.70 -10.52 2.81
CA VAL A 214 -8.66 -9.04 2.93
C VAL A 214 -8.52 -8.62 4.39
N GLU A 215 -9.17 -9.32 5.32
CA GLU A 215 -9.08 -9.05 6.75
C GLU A 215 -7.65 -9.24 7.28
N GLU A 216 -7.01 -10.37 6.98
CA GLU A 216 -5.61 -10.63 7.37
C GLU A 216 -4.64 -9.58 6.81
N TRP A 217 -4.88 -9.13 5.57
CA TRP A 217 -4.09 -8.07 4.95
C TRP A 217 -4.27 -6.72 5.66
N LEU A 218 -5.52 -6.35 6.02
CA LEU A 218 -5.80 -5.14 6.79
C LEU A 218 -5.29 -5.24 8.23
N MET A 219 -5.31 -6.43 8.85
CA MET A 219 -4.66 -6.67 10.14
C MET A 219 -3.14 -6.49 10.09
N SER A 220 -2.51 -6.88 8.98
CA SER A 220 -1.07 -6.63 8.80
C SER A 220 -0.76 -5.13 8.64
N ALA A 221 -1.62 -4.38 7.96
CA ALA A 221 -1.53 -2.91 7.94
C ALA A 221 -1.74 -2.31 9.34
N GLU A 222 -2.69 -2.84 10.12
CA GLU A 222 -2.93 -2.43 11.52
C GLU A 222 -1.69 -2.58 12.39
N TYR A 223 -0.89 -3.65 12.23
CA TYR A 223 0.38 -3.84 12.94
C TYR A 223 1.35 -2.67 12.69
N ILE A 224 1.53 -2.27 11.43
CA ILE A 224 2.39 -1.12 11.07
C ILE A 224 1.83 0.16 11.69
N MET A 225 0.53 0.41 11.50
CA MET A 225 -0.12 1.63 11.99
C MET A 225 -0.16 1.71 13.52
N SER A 226 -0.29 0.58 14.21
CA SER A 226 -0.26 0.54 15.69
C SER A 226 1.11 0.89 16.25
N GLY A 227 2.18 0.62 15.50
CA GLY A 227 3.56 1.03 15.81
C GLY A 227 3.79 2.55 15.71
N GLY A 228 2.88 3.29 15.06
CA GLY A 228 2.96 4.75 14.91
C GLY A 228 3.10 5.25 13.47
N ASN A 229 3.25 4.36 12.47
CA ASN A 229 3.40 4.74 11.07
C ASN A 229 2.05 4.63 10.31
N PRO A 230 1.37 5.76 10.02
CA PRO A 230 0.11 5.76 9.27
C PRO A 230 0.31 5.64 7.74
N ASN A 231 1.53 5.74 7.24
CA ASN A 231 1.84 5.85 5.82
C ASN A 231 1.90 4.46 5.16
N VAL A 232 0.77 3.77 5.09
CA VAL A 232 0.67 2.43 4.50
C VAL A 232 -0.06 2.49 3.16
N ILE A 233 0.53 1.86 2.14
CA ILE A 233 -0.03 1.65 0.81
C ILE A 233 -0.26 0.15 0.65
N LEU A 234 -1.46 -0.26 0.32
CA LEU A 234 -1.79 -1.66 0.06
C LEU A 234 -1.47 -2.01 -1.39
N CYS A 235 -0.98 -3.24 -1.64
CA CYS A 235 -0.69 -3.72 -2.99
C CYS A 235 -1.30 -5.10 -3.23
N GLU A 236 -2.38 -5.16 -4.01
CA GLU A 236 -2.94 -6.41 -4.53
C GLU A 236 -2.01 -6.97 -5.60
N ARG A 237 -1.68 -8.26 -5.52
CA ARG A 237 -0.71 -8.93 -6.41
C ARG A 237 -1.10 -10.35 -6.81
N GLY A 238 -2.35 -10.70 -6.59
CA GLY A 238 -2.89 -12.03 -6.82
C GLY A 238 -2.74 -12.96 -5.63
N ILE A 239 -3.67 -13.88 -5.54
CA ILE A 239 -3.73 -14.94 -4.53
C ILE A 239 -3.66 -16.32 -5.19
N ARG A 240 -3.19 -17.32 -4.45
CA ARG A 240 -3.25 -18.71 -4.87
C ARG A 240 -4.68 -19.20 -4.85
N THR A 241 -5.09 -19.78 -5.96
CA THR A 241 -6.36 -20.48 -6.10
C THR A 241 -6.11 -21.90 -6.65
N TYR A 242 -7.14 -22.61 -6.97
CA TYR A 242 -7.04 -23.90 -7.66
C TYR A 242 -6.60 -23.75 -9.13
N GLU A 243 -6.70 -22.54 -9.71
CA GLU A 243 -6.29 -22.28 -11.09
C GLU A 243 -4.74 -22.25 -11.20
N THR A 244 -4.22 -22.91 -12.23
CA THR A 244 -2.78 -23.07 -12.46
C THR A 244 -2.28 -22.45 -13.75
N TYR A 245 -3.18 -21.92 -14.61
CA TYR A 245 -2.80 -21.29 -15.87
C TYR A 245 -1.99 -20.00 -15.64
N THR A 246 -2.33 -19.26 -14.60
CA THR A 246 -1.56 -18.10 -14.14
C THR A 246 -0.83 -18.43 -12.84
N ARG A 247 0.23 -17.71 -12.54
CA ARG A 247 1.00 -17.88 -11.29
C ARG A 247 0.13 -17.67 -10.05
N ASN A 248 -0.75 -16.67 -10.08
CA ASN A 248 -1.78 -16.37 -9.10
C ASN A 248 -3.01 -15.81 -9.82
N THR A 249 -4.15 -15.83 -9.15
CA THR A 249 -5.38 -15.17 -9.62
C THR A 249 -5.39 -13.73 -9.12
N LEU A 250 -5.42 -12.75 -10.02
CA LEU A 250 -5.55 -11.34 -9.66
C LEU A 250 -6.97 -11.08 -9.13
N ASP A 251 -7.05 -10.63 -7.88
CA ASP A 251 -8.32 -10.35 -7.20
C ASP A 251 -8.65 -8.84 -7.26
N LEU A 252 -9.23 -8.41 -8.38
CA LEU A 252 -9.66 -7.01 -8.53
C LEU A 252 -10.86 -6.67 -7.62
N SER A 253 -11.63 -7.65 -7.16
CA SER A 253 -12.71 -7.41 -6.20
C SER A 253 -12.17 -6.97 -4.84
N ALA A 254 -10.95 -7.38 -4.48
CA ALA A 254 -10.28 -6.92 -3.26
C ALA A 254 -10.03 -5.40 -3.26
N VAL A 255 -9.85 -4.76 -4.42
CA VAL A 255 -9.73 -3.30 -4.52
C VAL A 255 -11.00 -2.63 -4.00
N LEU A 256 -12.17 -3.09 -4.43
CA LEU A 256 -13.46 -2.56 -3.97
C LEU A 256 -13.69 -2.84 -2.48
N ALA A 257 -13.36 -4.05 -2.02
CA ALA A 257 -13.49 -4.42 -0.62
C ALA A 257 -12.61 -3.54 0.28
N VAL A 258 -11.33 -3.34 -0.10
CA VAL A 258 -10.41 -2.44 0.62
C VAL A 258 -10.94 -1.01 0.65
N LYS A 259 -11.39 -0.48 -0.49
CA LYS A 259 -11.94 0.88 -0.58
C LYS A 259 -13.18 1.08 0.31
N ARG A 260 -13.95 0.03 0.57
CA ARG A 260 -15.10 0.07 1.48
C ARG A 260 -14.70 -0.06 2.95
N LEU A 261 -13.79 -0.97 3.26
CA LEU A 261 -13.41 -1.32 4.64
C LEU A 261 -12.33 -0.42 5.23
N SER A 262 -11.46 0.12 4.37
CA SER A 262 -10.28 0.90 4.77
C SER A 262 -10.22 2.24 4.05
N HIS A 263 -9.49 3.16 4.64
CA HIS A 263 -9.16 4.46 4.06
C HIS A 263 -7.81 4.46 3.32
N LEU A 264 -7.04 3.37 3.43
CA LEU A 264 -5.69 3.27 2.87
C LEU A 264 -5.72 3.20 1.34
N PRO A 265 -4.75 3.81 0.65
CA PRO A 265 -4.63 3.70 -0.79
C PRO A 265 -4.25 2.28 -1.20
N VAL A 266 -4.75 1.83 -2.36
CA VAL A 266 -4.49 0.50 -2.90
C VAL A 266 -3.98 0.58 -4.34
N VAL A 267 -2.83 -0.04 -4.60
CA VAL A 267 -2.26 -0.25 -5.92
C VAL A 267 -2.35 -1.72 -6.33
N VAL A 268 -2.25 -2.00 -7.62
CA VAL A 268 -2.37 -3.35 -8.17
C VAL A 268 -1.11 -3.71 -8.94
N ASP A 269 -0.60 -4.92 -8.73
CA ASP A 269 0.56 -5.49 -9.40
C ASP A 269 0.14 -6.66 -10.33
N PRO A 270 -0.20 -6.38 -11.59
CA PRO A 270 -0.60 -7.42 -12.54
C PRO A 270 0.57 -8.32 -12.96
N SER A 271 1.82 -7.83 -12.91
CA SER A 271 3.01 -8.59 -13.29
C SER A 271 3.20 -9.80 -12.39
N HIS A 272 3.22 -9.61 -11.06
CA HIS A 272 3.36 -10.71 -10.10
C HIS A 272 2.09 -11.55 -9.95
N ALA A 273 0.94 -11.02 -10.32
CA ALA A 273 -0.30 -11.79 -10.27
C ALA A 273 -0.27 -12.93 -11.28
N THR A 274 -0.15 -12.62 -12.55
CA THR A 274 -0.29 -13.64 -13.59
C THR A 274 1.01 -14.36 -13.97
N GLY A 275 2.16 -13.70 -13.81
CA GLY A 275 3.44 -14.25 -14.24
C GLY A 275 3.60 -14.28 -15.77
N LYS A 276 2.77 -13.54 -16.52
CA LYS A 276 2.72 -13.55 -18.00
C LYS A 276 2.67 -12.12 -18.53
N PHE A 277 3.68 -11.71 -19.30
CA PHE A 277 3.84 -10.34 -19.80
C PHE A 277 2.63 -9.83 -20.61
N TRP A 278 2.02 -10.67 -21.45
CA TRP A 278 0.90 -10.28 -22.31
C TRP A 278 -0.42 -10.01 -21.56
N MET A 279 -0.52 -10.42 -20.28
CA MET A 279 -1.65 -10.11 -19.41
C MET A 279 -1.48 -8.80 -18.67
N VAL A 280 -0.28 -8.21 -18.63
CA VAL A 280 0.01 -7.02 -17.83
C VAL A 280 -0.82 -5.83 -18.28
N GLU A 281 -0.83 -5.54 -19.59
CA GLU A 281 -1.57 -4.41 -20.17
C GLU A 281 -3.08 -4.49 -19.86
N PRO A 282 -3.82 -5.55 -20.27
CA PRO A 282 -5.28 -5.58 -20.04
C PRO A 282 -5.63 -5.55 -18.56
N LEU A 283 -4.82 -6.14 -17.68
CA LEU A 283 -5.08 -6.14 -16.25
C LEU A 283 -4.68 -4.82 -15.58
N ALA A 284 -3.70 -4.09 -16.09
CA ALA A 284 -3.40 -2.73 -15.64
C ALA A 284 -4.58 -1.79 -15.93
N ARG A 285 -5.16 -1.88 -17.13
CA ARG A 285 -6.39 -1.13 -17.50
C ARG A 285 -7.55 -1.48 -16.57
N ALA A 286 -7.79 -2.75 -16.36
CA ALA A 286 -8.86 -3.23 -15.48
C ALA A 286 -8.66 -2.77 -14.02
N ALA A 287 -7.42 -2.74 -13.53
CA ALA A 287 -7.09 -2.25 -12.20
C ALA A 287 -7.46 -0.77 -12.01
N ILE A 288 -7.16 0.07 -13.00
CA ILE A 288 -7.55 1.49 -12.95
C ILE A 288 -9.07 1.63 -13.08
N ALA A 289 -9.70 0.87 -13.98
CA ALA A 289 -11.15 0.92 -14.18
C ALA A 289 -11.94 0.53 -12.92
N VAL A 290 -11.44 -0.38 -12.10
CA VAL A 290 -12.08 -0.79 -10.83
C VAL A 290 -11.81 0.19 -9.68
N GLY A 291 -10.95 1.20 -9.87
CA GLY A 291 -10.70 2.25 -8.90
C GLY A 291 -9.44 2.12 -8.06
N ALA A 292 -8.43 1.35 -8.50
CA ALA A 292 -7.12 1.35 -7.88
C ALA A 292 -6.48 2.75 -7.89
N ASP A 293 -5.65 3.06 -6.89
CA ASP A 293 -4.92 4.32 -6.81
C ASP A 293 -3.65 4.34 -7.66
N GLY A 294 -3.32 3.20 -8.25
CA GLY A 294 -2.18 3.06 -9.16
C GLY A 294 -1.90 1.61 -9.50
N VAL A 295 -0.83 1.43 -10.27
CA VAL A 295 -0.34 0.11 -10.68
C VAL A 295 1.16 -0.02 -10.44
N MET A 296 1.62 -1.26 -10.22
CA MET A 296 3.02 -1.63 -10.19
C MET A 296 3.31 -2.58 -11.34
N ILE A 297 4.28 -2.23 -12.20
CA ILE A 297 4.56 -2.96 -13.43
C ILE A 297 6.05 -3.30 -13.52
N GLU A 298 6.37 -4.54 -13.85
CA GLU A 298 7.74 -4.96 -14.13
C GLU A 298 8.14 -4.65 -15.56
N VAL A 299 9.19 -3.83 -15.70
CA VAL A 299 9.75 -3.40 -16.97
C VAL A 299 11.22 -3.78 -17.03
N HIS A 300 11.64 -4.45 -18.08
CA HIS A 300 13.01 -4.88 -18.28
C HIS A 300 13.47 -4.62 -19.72
N ASN A 301 14.71 -4.19 -19.91
CA ASN A 301 15.27 -3.92 -21.25
C ASN A 301 15.44 -5.18 -22.10
N ASP A 302 15.74 -6.32 -21.45
CA ASP A 302 15.90 -7.63 -22.09
C ASP A 302 15.25 -8.74 -21.24
N PRO A 303 13.92 -8.89 -21.28
CA PRO A 303 13.21 -9.89 -20.46
C PRO A 303 13.64 -11.33 -20.70
N ALA A 304 14.16 -11.64 -21.90
CA ALA A 304 14.58 -13.00 -22.24
C ALA A 304 15.82 -13.45 -21.44
N HIS A 305 16.69 -12.52 -21.07
CA HIS A 305 17.91 -12.78 -20.32
C HIS A 305 17.87 -12.25 -18.88
N ALA A 306 16.70 -11.83 -18.41
CA ALA A 306 16.53 -11.34 -17.04
C ALA A 306 16.90 -12.42 -16.00
N LEU A 307 17.66 -12.04 -14.98
CA LEU A 307 18.06 -12.94 -13.89
C LEU A 307 16.88 -13.32 -12.98
N CYS A 308 15.76 -12.55 -13.06
CA CYS A 308 14.58 -12.76 -12.27
C CYS A 308 13.31 -12.36 -13.02
N ASP A 309 12.32 -13.28 -13.01
CA ASP A 309 10.93 -13.04 -13.43
C ASP A 309 10.76 -12.40 -14.86
N GLY A 310 11.64 -12.76 -15.81
CA GLY A 310 11.58 -12.25 -17.18
C GLY A 310 10.26 -12.53 -17.91
N ALA A 311 9.63 -13.68 -17.64
CA ALA A 311 8.38 -14.09 -18.28
C ALA A 311 7.18 -13.14 -18.02
N GLN A 312 7.23 -12.35 -16.97
CA GLN A 312 6.20 -11.39 -16.59
C GLN A 312 6.60 -9.92 -16.83
N SER A 313 7.87 -9.69 -17.16
CA SER A 313 8.38 -8.35 -17.44
C SER A 313 8.04 -7.91 -18.86
N ILE A 314 7.61 -6.67 -19.02
CA ILE A 314 7.38 -6.05 -20.32
C ILE A 314 8.58 -5.20 -20.75
N LYS A 315 8.74 -4.98 -22.06
CA LYS A 315 9.75 -4.07 -22.59
C LYS A 315 9.32 -2.60 -22.40
N PRO A 316 10.27 -1.64 -22.39
CA PRO A 316 9.95 -0.21 -22.26
C PRO A 316 8.98 0.31 -23.33
N GLU A 317 9.06 -0.20 -24.55
CA GLU A 317 8.17 0.20 -25.65
C GLU A 317 6.71 -0.20 -25.33
N LEU A 318 6.48 -1.44 -24.91
CA LEU A 318 5.16 -1.90 -24.50
C LEU A 318 4.67 -1.16 -23.23
N PHE A 319 5.58 -0.82 -22.33
CA PHE A 319 5.21 -0.01 -21.16
C PHE A 319 4.69 1.38 -21.57
N ALA A 320 5.28 2.02 -22.59
CA ALA A 320 4.78 3.29 -23.10
C ALA A 320 3.35 3.17 -23.68
N GLU A 321 3.04 2.07 -24.38
CA GLU A 321 1.69 1.77 -24.88
C GLU A 321 0.71 1.58 -23.72
N VAL A 322 1.11 0.81 -22.69
CA VAL A 322 0.31 0.63 -21.45
C VAL A 322 0.00 1.97 -20.80
N MET A 323 0.97 2.88 -20.73
CA MET A 323 0.77 4.22 -20.16
C MET A 323 -0.23 5.05 -20.95
N ASP A 324 -0.23 4.96 -22.28
CA ASP A 324 -1.21 5.66 -23.12
C ASP A 324 -2.64 5.14 -22.88
N ASP A 325 -2.79 3.84 -22.69
CA ASP A 325 -4.08 3.23 -22.39
C ASP A 325 -4.56 3.54 -20.98
N ILE A 326 -3.65 3.53 -19.98
CA ILE A 326 -3.98 3.93 -18.63
C ILE A 326 -4.46 5.39 -18.58
N ARG A 327 -3.86 6.32 -19.36
CA ARG A 327 -4.32 7.71 -19.46
C ARG A 327 -5.76 7.81 -19.95
N LYS A 328 -6.13 7.03 -20.96
CA LYS A 328 -7.50 7.00 -21.50
C LYS A 328 -8.50 6.51 -20.44
N ILE A 329 -8.18 5.40 -19.76
CA ILE A 329 -9.03 4.85 -18.71
C ILE A 329 -9.11 5.79 -17.51
N ALA A 330 -8.00 6.41 -17.10
CA ALA A 330 -7.98 7.40 -16.02
C ALA A 330 -8.98 8.53 -16.26
N ALA A 331 -9.01 9.09 -17.48
CA ALA A 331 -9.97 10.12 -17.85
C ALA A 331 -11.43 9.64 -17.72
N VAL A 332 -11.73 8.38 -18.10
CA VAL A 332 -13.08 7.80 -18.00
C VAL A 332 -13.54 7.67 -16.54
N VAL A 333 -12.62 7.32 -15.63
CA VAL A 333 -12.93 7.16 -14.19
C VAL A 333 -12.71 8.43 -13.37
N GLY A 334 -12.48 9.59 -14.03
CA GLY A 334 -12.31 10.88 -13.36
C GLY A 334 -10.98 11.05 -12.61
N ARG A 335 -9.95 10.29 -12.98
CA ARG A 335 -8.60 10.37 -12.41
C ARG A 335 -7.64 11.06 -13.38
N GLU A 336 -6.51 11.52 -12.87
CA GLU A 336 -5.39 12.10 -13.62
C GLU A 336 -4.16 11.19 -13.56
N ILE A 337 -3.20 11.40 -14.46
CA ILE A 337 -1.93 10.69 -14.45
C ILE A 337 -0.76 11.66 -14.69
#